data_09d2e6e4316b5975101bd4218991b54d
#
_entry.id   09d2e6e4316b5975101bd4218991b54d
#
_cell.length_a   1.000
_cell.length_b   1.000
_cell.length_c   1.000
_cell.angle_alpha   90.00
_cell.angle_beta   90.00
_cell.angle_gamma   90.00
#
_symmetry.space_group_name_H-M   'P 1'
#
loop_
_entity.id
_entity.type
_entity.pdbx_description
1 polymer ?
#
loop_
_entity_poly.entity_id
_entity_poly.type
_entity_poly.pdbx_seq_one_letter_code
_entity_poly.pdbx_strand_id
1 'polypeptide(L)'
;MPVLQLIAPSSNPQDRNAIARGVDYFVRQGWRVTGQACALRQMQRFAGTDEERLNEINALTRFIEPSEDIQAKRPDLVMALRGGYGLSRLLEHIDFEGIAQAKLCLMGHSDFTAFNLAYYAKTGCASYNGPMLSFDFGPETPSPFMLKHFWNLIQAGEDTIAVKRPQPYRFEADGILWGGNLTMINQLVGTPYLPNIQ
;
A
#
# COMPACT_ATOMS: atom_id res chain seq x y z
N MET A 1 1.04 1.18 -21.28
CA MET A 1 1.82 0.41 -20.28
C MET A 1 1.41 0.92 -18.90
N PRO A 2 0.94 0.06 -18.02
CA PRO A 2 0.56 0.44 -16.67
C PRO A 2 1.77 0.86 -15.84
N VAL A 3 1.53 1.66 -14.80
CA VAL A 3 2.58 2.27 -13.97
C VAL A 3 2.39 1.85 -12.51
N LEU A 4 3.42 1.24 -11.94
CA LEU A 4 3.54 1.01 -10.50
C LEU A 4 4.42 2.11 -9.89
N GLN A 5 3.87 2.90 -8.98
CA GLN A 5 4.63 3.83 -8.16
C GLN A 5 4.98 3.19 -6.82
N LEU A 6 6.25 3.13 -6.50
CA LEU A 6 6.70 2.68 -5.17
C LEU A 6 6.78 3.84 -4.20
N ILE A 7 6.44 3.56 -2.95
CA ILE A 7 6.63 4.44 -1.79
C ILE A 7 7.21 3.64 -0.62
N ALA A 8 7.99 4.28 0.23
CA ALA A 8 8.60 3.65 1.40
C ALA A 8 8.32 4.46 2.68
N PRO A 9 7.07 4.46 3.18
CA PRO A 9 6.68 5.29 4.31
C PRO A 9 7.13 4.75 5.67
N SER A 10 7.58 3.50 5.73
CA SER A 10 7.89 2.78 6.97
C SER A 10 9.39 2.48 7.10
N SER A 11 9.75 1.22 7.29
CA SER A 11 11.15 0.81 7.45
C SER A 11 11.90 0.71 6.13
N ASN A 12 13.22 0.85 6.19
CA ASN A 12 14.09 0.58 5.04
C ASN A 12 14.11 -0.92 4.71
N PRO A 13 14.24 -1.28 3.44
CA PRO A 13 14.40 -2.68 3.04
C PRO A 13 15.74 -3.23 3.49
N GLN A 14 15.72 -4.43 4.07
CA GLN A 14 16.95 -5.12 4.51
C GLN A 14 17.57 -5.93 3.37
N ASP A 15 16.76 -6.48 2.48
CA ASP A 15 17.18 -7.22 1.30
C ASP A 15 16.93 -6.42 0.01
N ARG A 16 18.01 -5.83 -0.52
CA ARG A 16 17.96 -5.09 -1.80
C ARG A 16 17.72 -6.00 -3.00
N ASN A 17 18.12 -7.27 -2.91
CA ASN A 17 17.87 -8.23 -3.98
C ASN A 17 16.38 -8.57 -4.08
N ALA A 18 15.67 -8.62 -2.94
CA ALA A 18 14.22 -8.78 -2.95
C ALA A 18 13.51 -7.63 -3.67
N ILE A 19 14.02 -6.40 -3.53
CA ILE A 19 13.46 -5.26 -4.27
C ILE A 19 13.70 -5.43 -5.77
N ALA A 20 14.93 -5.76 -6.16
CA ALA A 20 15.26 -5.96 -7.58
C ALA A 20 14.37 -7.07 -8.19
N ARG A 21 14.19 -8.20 -7.49
CA ARG A 21 13.31 -9.29 -7.95
C ARG A 21 11.85 -8.82 -8.07
N GLY A 22 11.34 -8.07 -7.10
CA GLY A 22 9.97 -7.53 -7.15
C GLY A 22 9.78 -6.55 -8.31
N VAL A 23 10.75 -5.67 -8.55
CA VAL A 23 10.74 -4.75 -9.71
C VAL A 23 10.77 -5.54 -11.01
N ASP A 24 11.69 -6.50 -11.15
CA ASP A 24 11.80 -7.37 -12.32
C ASP A 24 10.51 -8.14 -12.58
N TYR A 25 9.84 -8.61 -11.52
CA TYR A 25 8.56 -9.27 -11.64
C TYR A 25 7.54 -8.37 -12.37
N PHE A 26 7.34 -7.13 -11.91
CA PHE A 26 6.40 -6.20 -12.54
C PHE A 26 6.81 -5.79 -13.96
N VAL A 27 8.11 -5.59 -14.21
CA VAL A 27 8.62 -5.28 -15.55
C VAL A 27 8.32 -6.43 -16.52
N ARG A 28 8.49 -7.68 -16.12
CA ARG A 28 8.12 -8.86 -16.92
C ARG A 28 6.61 -8.97 -17.18
N GLN A 29 5.78 -8.43 -16.28
CA GLN A 29 4.34 -8.32 -16.49
C GLN A 29 3.94 -7.10 -17.37
N GLY A 30 4.90 -6.39 -17.93
CA GLY A 30 4.67 -5.24 -18.81
C GLY A 30 4.35 -3.93 -18.07
N TRP A 31 4.69 -3.82 -16.79
CA TRP A 31 4.53 -2.60 -15.99
C TRP A 31 5.80 -1.74 -16.02
N ARG A 32 5.62 -0.43 -16.01
CA ARG A 32 6.68 0.52 -15.67
C ARG A 32 6.70 0.74 -14.17
N VAL A 33 7.87 0.58 -13.54
CA VAL A 33 8.04 0.79 -12.10
C VAL A 33 8.76 2.11 -11.86
N THR A 34 8.16 2.98 -11.06
CA THR A 34 8.67 4.32 -10.68
C THR A 34 8.84 4.42 -9.15
N GLY A 35 9.50 5.47 -8.67
CA GLY A 35 9.71 5.66 -7.23
C GLY A 35 10.79 4.77 -6.62
N GLN A 36 11.60 4.06 -7.40
CA GLN A 36 12.60 3.11 -6.88
C GLN A 36 13.66 3.76 -5.98
N ALA A 37 13.89 5.08 -6.10
CA ALA A 37 14.83 5.81 -5.26
C ALA A 37 14.50 5.70 -3.75
N CYS A 38 13.25 5.48 -3.39
CA CYS A 38 12.84 5.27 -2.00
C CYS A 38 13.56 4.08 -1.33
N ALA A 39 13.93 3.08 -2.13
CA ALA A 39 14.64 1.89 -1.65
C ALA A 39 16.09 2.16 -1.22
N LEU A 40 16.66 3.29 -1.62
CA LEU A 40 18.04 3.66 -1.32
C LEU A 40 18.19 4.49 -0.05
N ARG A 41 17.07 5.06 0.44
CA ARG A 41 17.07 5.90 1.65
C ARG A 41 17.17 5.05 2.90
N GLN A 42 17.90 5.56 3.88
CA GLN A 42 18.01 4.93 5.19
C GLN A 42 18.34 5.96 6.27
N MET A 43 17.56 5.93 7.33
CA MET A 43 17.82 6.60 8.58
C MET A 43 17.54 5.61 9.72
N GLN A 44 18.58 5.05 10.32
CA GLN A 44 18.45 3.94 11.28
C GLN A 44 17.65 2.78 10.67
N ARG A 45 16.45 2.45 11.23
CA ARG A 45 15.55 1.41 10.72
C ARG A 45 14.54 1.89 9.68
N PHE A 46 14.46 3.22 9.46
CA PHE A 46 13.45 3.82 8.59
C PHE A 46 13.97 4.01 7.15
N ALA A 47 13.06 4.09 6.21
CA ALA A 47 13.35 4.37 4.81
C ALA A 47 13.58 5.88 4.56
N GLY A 48 14.51 6.47 5.32
CA GLY A 48 14.80 7.89 5.35
C GLY A 48 14.28 8.60 6.59
N THR A 49 14.46 9.91 6.64
CA THR A 49 13.94 10.78 7.69
C THR A 49 12.41 10.83 7.68
N ASP A 50 11.79 11.34 8.73
CA ASP A 50 10.33 11.55 8.75
C ASP A 50 9.91 12.49 7.63
N GLU A 51 10.69 13.54 7.37
CA GLU A 51 10.45 14.51 6.30
C GLU A 51 10.52 13.87 4.90
N GLU A 52 11.55 13.08 4.61
CA GLU A 52 11.69 12.40 3.31
C GLU A 52 10.52 11.45 3.03
N ARG A 53 10.09 10.69 4.06
CA ARG A 53 8.98 9.74 3.95
C ARG A 53 7.64 10.45 3.80
N LEU A 54 7.44 11.55 4.55
CA LEU A 54 6.25 12.39 4.48
C LEU A 54 6.13 13.09 3.13
N ASN A 55 7.22 13.71 2.66
CA ASN A 55 7.26 14.38 1.36
C ASN A 55 6.95 13.42 0.21
N GLU A 56 7.41 12.17 0.29
CA GLU A 56 7.09 11.14 -0.70
C GLU A 56 5.59 10.81 -0.73
N ILE A 57 4.96 10.65 0.44
CA ILE A 57 3.52 10.38 0.53
C ILE A 57 2.73 11.60 0.00
N ASN A 58 3.03 12.79 0.48
CA ASN A 58 2.31 14.01 0.09
C ASN A 58 2.56 14.37 -1.39
N ALA A 59 3.68 13.96 -1.98
CA ALA A 59 3.93 14.13 -3.42
C ALA A 59 2.94 13.34 -4.30
N LEU A 60 2.15 12.42 -3.75
CA LEU A 60 1.08 11.74 -4.48
C LEU A 60 -0.04 12.70 -4.91
N THR A 61 -0.19 13.84 -4.24
CA THR A 61 -1.15 14.90 -4.61
C THR A 61 -0.88 15.49 -6.00
N ARG A 62 0.36 15.40 -6.51
CA ARG A 62 0.69 15.86 -7.86
C ARG A 62 -0.11 15.17 -8.97
N PHE A 63 -0.71 14.02 -8.67
CA PHE A 63 -1.50 13.27 -9.64
C PHE A 63 -2.98 13.68 -9.68
N ILE A 64 -3.37 14.77 -9.01
CA ILE A 64 -4.72 15.36 -9.10
C ILE A 64 -4.97 15.84 -10.53
N GLU A 65 -4.02 16.60 -11.08
CA GLU A 65 -4.11 17.10 -12.44
C GLU A 65 -3.48 16.12 -13.45
N PRO A 66 -4.11 15.94 -14.63
CA PRO A 66 -3.53 15.18 -15.71
C PRO A 66 -2.21 15.83 -16.17
N SER A 67 -1.20 15.01 -16.43
CA SER A 67 0.06 15.47 -17.03
C SER A 67 0.25 14.83 -18.39
N GLU A 68 0.66 15.63 -19.39
CA GLU A 68 1.07 15.14 -20.71
C GLU A 68 2.48 14.50 -20.67
N ASP A 69 3.26 14.80 -19.64
CA ASP A 69 4.57 14.21 -19.45
C ASP A 69 4.45 12.71 -19.14
N ILE A 70 5.03 11.89 -20.01
CA ILE A 70 5.07 10.43 -19.85
C ILE A 70 5.75 10.03 -18.53
N GLN A 71 6.71 10.83 -18.06
CA GLN A 71 7.42 10.60 -16.79
C GLN A 71 6.52 10.89 -15.56
N ALA A 72 5.58 11.82 -15.71
CA ALA A 72 4.63 12.23 -14.70
C ALA A 72 3.25 11.55 -14.86
N LYS A 73 3.16 10.49 -15.67
CA LYS A 73 1.93 9.73 -15.84
C LYS A 73 1.42 9.23 -14.49
N ARG A 74 0.14 9.49 -14.23
CA ARG A 74 -0.57 8.99 -13.06
C ARG A 74 -0.38 7.46 -12.92
N PRO A 75 0.02 6.95 -11.73
CA PRO A 75 0.18 5.52 -11.53
C PRO A 75 -1.16 4.78 -11.51
N ASP A 76 -1.17 3.59 -12.07
CA ASP A 76 -2.31 2.65 -11.99
C ASP A 76 -2.34 1.98 -10.61
N LEU A 77 -1.18 1.87 -9.94
CA LEU A 77 -1.04 1.33 -8.59
C LEU A 77 0.08 2.05 -7.85
N VAL A 78 -0.18 2.46 -6.62
CA VAL A 78 0.83 2.91 -5.64
C VAL A 78 1.00 1.81 -4.61
N MET A 79 2.21 1.28 -4.46
CA MET A 79 2.48 0.16 -3.57
C MET A 79 3.55 0.52 -2.55
N ALA A 80 3.30 0.19 -1.29
CA ALA A 80 4.33 0.28 -0.26
C ALA A 80 5.47 -0.71 -0.53
N LEU A 81 6.70 -0.24 -0.38
CA LEU A 81 7.90 -1.06 -0.57
C LEU A 81 7.95 -2.20 0.45
N ARG A 82 7.66 -1.87 1.71
CA ARG A 82 7.51 -2.78 2.85
C ARG A 82 6.83 -2.09 4.02
N GLY A 83 6.43 -2.88 5.01
CA GLY A 83 6.00 -2.40 6.32
C GLY A 83 7.16 -2.13 7.28
N GLY A 84 6.95 -2.41 8.54
CA GLY A 84 7.91 -2.22 9.63
C GLY A 84 7.42 -1.23 10.66
N TYR A 85 8.01 -0.04 10.72
CA TYR A 85 7.70 0.95 11.75
C TYR A 85 7.77 2.38 11.20
N GLY A 86 7.05 3.30 11.87
CA GLY A 86 7.26 4.73 11.74
C GLY A 86 6.23 5.47 10.90
N LEU A 87 5.29 4.78 10.28
CA LEU A 87 4.24 5.43 9.50
C LEU A 87 3.27 6.20 10.41
N SER A 88 2.91 5.65 11.56
CA SER A 88 2.00 6.31 12.51
C SER A 88 2.48 7.68 12.99
N ARG A 89 3.80 7.94 12.98
CA ARG A 89 4.39 9.24 13.33
C ARG A 89 4.12 10.32 12.28
N LEU A 90 3.77 9.92 11.05
CA LEU A 90 3.56 10.82 9.92
C LEU A 90 2.10 11.21 9.74
N LEU A 91 1.16 10.48 10.36
CA LEU A 91 -0.28 10.61 10.09
C LEU A 91 -0.81 12.03 10.25
N GLU A 92 -0.31 12.78 11.24
CA GLU A 92 -0.72 14.14 11.51
C GLU A 92 -0.38 15.13 10.36
N HIS A 93 0.63 14.78 9.57
CA HIS A 93 1.18 15.66 8.53
C HIS A 93 0.85 15.19 7.10
N ILE A 94 0.13 14.06 6.96
CA ILE A 94 -0.28 13.54 5.66
C ILE A 94 -1.47 14.33 5.13
N ASP A 95 -1.38 14.79 3.87
CA ASP A 95 -2.48 15.42 3.14
C ASP A 95 -3.41 14.34 2.57
N PHE A 96 -4.24 13.76 3.44
CA PHE A 96 -5.19 12.72 3.04
C PHE A 96 -6.19 13.19 2.01
N GLU A 97 -6.70 14.43 2.15
CA GLU A 97 -7.70 15.00 1.24
C GLU A 97 -7.12 15.18 -0.17
N GLY A 98 -5.92 15.75 -0.28
CA GLY A 98 -5.24 15.88 -1.56
C GLY A 98 -4.95 14.51 -2.21
N ILE A 99 -4.53 13.50 -1.42
CA ILE A 99 -4.31 12.15 -1.93
C ILE A 99 -5.63 11.53 -2.41
N ALA A 100 -6.76 11.76 -1.71
CA ALA A 100 -8.06 11.26 -2.12
C ALA A 100 -8.53 11.89 -3.45
N GLN A 101 -8.29 13.19 -3.65
CA GLN A 101 -8.59 13.86 -4.92
C GLN A 101 -7.80 13.28 -6.10
N ALA A 102 -6.60 12.78 -5.87
CA ALA A 102 -5.81 12.09 -6.88
C ALA A 102 -6.39 10.73 -7.30
N LYS A 103 -7.34 10.15 -6.55
CA LYS A 103 -8.06 8.89 -6.85
C LYS A 103 -7.12 7.74 -7.21
N LEU A 104 -6.07 7.55 -6.42
CA LEU A 104 -5.04 6.54 -6.64
C LEU A 104 -5.46 5.19 -6.03
N CYS A 105 -5.05 4.10 -6.67
CA CYS A 105 -5.09 2.76 -6.08
C CYS A 105 -3.90 2.62 -5.12
N LEU A 106 -4.15 2.66 -3.81
CA LEU A 106 -3.12 2.64 -2.76
C LEU A 106 -3.09 1.27 -2.10
N MET A 107 -1.91 0.64 -1.98
CA MET A 107 -1.78 -0.73 -1.50
C MET A 107 -0.62 -0.93 -0.54
N GLY A 108 -0.90 -1.66 0.53
CA GLY A 108 0.09 -2.15 1.49
C GLY A 108 -0.57 -2.77 2.72
N HIS A 109 0.21 -3.50 3.52
CA HIS A 109 -0.24 -4.14 4.76
C HIS A 109 0.74 -3.89 5.91
N SER A 110 0.58 -4.59 7.04
CA SER A 110 1.45 -4.45 8.23
C SER A 110 1.38 -3.02 8.78
N ASP A 111 2.52 -2.30 8.89
CA ASP A 111 2.57 -0.90 9.33
C ASP A 111 1.69 0.03 8.46
N PHE A 112 1.53 -0.30 7.17
CA PHE A 112 0.66 0.45 6.25
C PHE A 112 -0.83 0.40 6.63
N THR A 113 -1.23 -0.51 7.52
CA THR A 113 -2.57 -0.52 8.13
C THR A 113 -2.90 0.83 8.78
N ALA A 114 -1.92 1.50 9.38
CA ALA A 114 -2.12 2.82 9.98
C ALA A 114 -2.55 3.86 8.92
N PHE A 115 -1.93 3.82 7.73
CA PHE A 115 -2.33 4.68 6.61
C PHE A 115 -3.72 4.28 6.08
N ASN A 116 -3.98 3.00 5.83
CA ASN A 116 -5.24 2.53 5.28
C ASN A 116 -6.44 2.98 6.13
N LEU A 117 -6.33 2.81 7.45
CA LEU A 117 -7.39 3.20 8.37
C LEU A 117 -7.52 4.72 8.51
N ALA A 118 -6.40 5.44 8.61
CA ALA A 118 -6.41 6.90 8.67
C ALA A 118 -6.96 7.52 7.38
N TYR A 119 -6.60 6.99 6.23
CA TYR A 119 -7.11 7.43 4.93
C TYR A 119 -8.63 7.28 4.86
N TYR A 120 -9.15 6.12 5.25
CA TYR A 120 -10.60 5.92 5.31
C TYR A 120 -11.28 6.82 6.36
N ALA A 121 -10.69 6.96 7.55
CA ALA A 121 -11.25 7.81 8.61
C ALA A 121 -11.34 9.29 8.21
N LYS A 122 -10.37 9.78 7.42
CA LYS A 122 -10.30 11.19 7.02
C LYS A 122 -11.09 11.51 5.76
N THR A 123 -11.21 10.57 4.83
CA THR A 123 -11.72 10.84 3.49
C THR A 123 -12.92 9.99 3.09
N GLY A 124 -13.23 8.92 3.82
CA GLY A 124 -14.22 7.92 3.42
C GLY A 124 -13.79 7.07 2.21
N CYS A 125 -12.57 7.26 1.69
CA CYS A 125 -12.07 6.53 0.53
C CYS A 125 -11.40 5.22 0.94
N ALA A 126 -11.63 4.16 0.16
CA ALA A 126 -10.99 2.86 0.39
C ALA A 126 -9.55 2.83 -0.14
N SER A 127 -8.74 1.98 0.47
CA SER A 127 -7.42 1.56 0.02
C SER A 127 -7.28 0.05 0.18
N TYR A 128 -6.24 -0.55 -0.38
CA TYR A 128 -6.06 -2.00 -0.35
C TYR A 128 -5.12 -2.44 0.77
N ASN A 129 -5.61 -3.26 1.69
CA ASN A 129 -4.76 -4.02 2.60
C ASN A 129 -4.21 -5.24 1.85
N GLY A 130 -3.22 -5.01 1.01
CA GLY A 130 -2.71 -5.96 0.01
C GLY A 130 -1.18 -6.06 0.00
N PRO A 131 -0.62 -6.88 -0.91
CA PRO A 131 0.80 -7.20 -0.95
C PRO A 131 1.70 -5.98 -1.12
N MET A 132 2.95 -6.11 -0.63
CA MET A 132 4.02 -5.13 -0.74
C MET A 132 5.19 -5.67 -1.56
N LEU A 133 5.94 -4.78 -2.21
CA LEU A 133 6.94 -5.18 -3.19
C LEU A 133 7.98 -6.15 -2.65
N SER A 134 8.70 -5.77 -1.59
CA SER A 134 9.87 -6.54 -1.16
C SER A 134 9.53 -7.84 -0.45
N PHE A 135 8.38 -7.88 0.25
CA PHE A 135 8.00 -9.04 1.05
C PHE A 135 7.23 -10.08 0.22
N ASP A 136 6.33 -9.63 -0.66
CA ASP A 136 5.40 -10.51 -1.35
C ASP A 136 5.85 -10.84 -2.78
N PHE A 137 6.49 -9.89 -3.48
CA PHE A 137 7.01 -10.08 -4.84
C PHE A 137 8.53 -10.29 -4.88
N GLY A 138 9.23 -10.00 -3.78
CA GLY A 138 10.68 -10.14 -3.63
C GLY A 138 11.23 -11.53 -3.37
N PRO A 139 10.49 -12.53 -2.84
CA PRO A 139 10.97 -13.90 -2.75
C PRO A 139 11.35 -14.47 -4.13
N GLU A 140 12.29 -15.43 -4.18
CA GLU A 140 12.63 -16.15 -5.43
C GLU A 140 11.40 -16.83 -6.03
N THR A 141 10.51 -17.31 -5.17
CA THR A 141 9.22 -17.90 -5.56
C THR A 141 8.10 -17.21 -4.78
N PRO A 142 7.49 -16.18 -5.32
CA PRO A 142 6.31 -15.56 -4.73
C PRO A 142 5.16 -16.54 -4.57
N SER A 143 4.33 -16.37 -3.55
CA SER A 143 3.19 -17.25 -3.29
C SER A 143 2.22 -17.30 -4.49
N PRO A 144 1.95 -18.48 -5.09
CA PRO A 144 0.99 -18.60 -6.18
C PRO A 144 -0.43 -18.17 -5.78
N PHE A 145 -0.81 -18.42 -4.51
CA PHE A 145 -2.07 -17.94 -3.96
C PHE A 145 -2.13 -16.42 -3.97
N MET A 146 -1.12 -15.74 -3.42
CA MET A 146 -1.05 -14.29 -3.39
C MET A 146 -1.09 -13.72 -4.82
N LEU A 147 -0.29 -14.24 -5.73
CA LEU A 147 -0.24 -13.77 -7.13
C LEU A 147 -1.60 -13.87 -7.81
N LYS A 148 -2.28 -15.04 -7.67
CA LYS A 148 -3.61 -15.24 -8.26
C LYS A 148 -4.60 -14.18 -7.79
N HIS A 149 -4.73 -14.02 -6.47
CA HIS A 149 -5.72 -13.12 -5.89
C HIS A 149 -5.37 -11.64 -6.11
N PHE A 150 -4.08 -11.29 -6.10
CA PHE A 150 -3.62 -9.95 -6.45
C PHE A 150 -4.03 -9.58 -7.89
N TRP A 151 -3.71 -10.43 -8.86
CA TRP A 151 -4.02 -10.12 -10.26
C TRP A 151 -5.52 -10.12 -10.56
N ASN A 152 -6.29 -11.02 -9.96
CA ASN A 152 -7.75 -10.99 -10.07
C ASN A 152 -8.29 -9.64 -9.60
N LEU A 153 -7.89 -9.21 -8.40
CA LEU A 153 -8.37 -7.96 -7.85
C LEU A 153 -7.96 -6.73 -8.68
N ILE A 154 -6.70 -6.66 -9.12
CA ILE A 154 -6.20 -5.51 -9.89
C ILE A 154 -6.79 -5.45 -11.30
N GLN A 155 -7.09 -6.59 -11.93
CA GLN A 155 -7.61 -6.65 -13.30
C GLN A 155 -9.13 -6.58 -13.36
N ALA A 156 -9.84 -7.27 -12.46
CA ALA A 156 -11.29 -7.36 -12.47
C ALA A 156 -11.98 -6.41 -11.47
N GLY A 157 -11.24 -5.88 -10.48
CA GLY A 157 -11.79 -5.06 -9.40
C GLY A 157 -12.50 -5.86 -8.31
N GLU A 158 -12.60 -7.18 -8.49
CA GLU A 158 -13.23 -8.10 -7.53
C GLU A 158 -12.48 -9.43 -7.47
N ASP A 159 -12.59 -10.13 -6.34
CA ASP A 159 -12.03 -11.46 -6.17
C ASP A 159 -12.81 -12.26 -5.13
N THR A 160 -12.73 -13.59 -5.25
CA THR A 160 -13.37 -14.52 -4.30
C THR A 160 -12.33 -15.48 -3.74
N ILE A 161 -12.17 -15.46 -2.42
CA ILE A 161 -11.28 -16.37 -1.70
C ILE A 161 -12.13 -17.44 -1.01
N ALA A 162 -11.97 -18.69 -1.47
CA ALA A 162 -12.62 -19.83 -0.83
C ALA A 162 -11.70 -20.45 0.24
N VAL A 163 -12.21 -20.53 1.47
CA VAL A 163 -11.49 -21.09 2.61
C VAL A 163 -12.19 -22.35 3.10
N LYS A 164 -11.45 -23.47 3.19
CA LYS A 164 -11.98 -24.69 3.83
C LYS A 164 -12.08 -24.49 5.34
N ARG A 165 -13.25 -24.80 5.91
CA ARG A 165 -13.50 -24.73 7.36
C ARG A 165 -13.68 -26.14 7.94
N PRO A 166 -13.22 -26.37 9.18
CA PRO A 166 -13.37 -27.67 9.85
C PRO A 166 -14.82 -28.01 10.20
N GLN A 167 -15.66 -26.98 10.40
CA GLN A 167 -17.07 -27.17 10.75
C GLN A 167 -17.98 -26.40 9.78
N PRO A 168 -19.12 -26.96 9.38
CA PRO A 168 -20.07 -26.29 8.52
C PRO A 168 -20.78 -25.19 9.30
N TYR A 169 -20.42 -23.95 8.99
CA TYR A 169 -21.11 -22.76 9.49
C TYR A 169 -21.35 -21.84 8.30
N ARG A 170 -22.61 -21.55 8.03
CA ARG A 170 -22.96 -20.60 6.99
C ARG A 170 -23.24 -19.26 7.63
N PHE A 171 -22.55 -18.25 7.16
CA PHE A 171 -22.74 -16.88 7.54
C PHE A 171 -22.68 -16.02 6.27
N GLU A 172 -23.65 -15.14 6.11
CA GLU A 172 -23.70 -14.14 5.05
C GLU A 172 -23.86 -12.78 5.70
N ALA A 173 -23.06 -11.82 5.31
CA ALA A 173 -23.19 -10.44 5.74
C ALA A 173 -22.65 -9.51 4.64
N ASP A 174 -23.33 -8.40 4.48
CA ASP A 174 -22.88 -7.29 3.66
C ASP A 174 -22.35 -6.19 4.55
N GLY A 175 -21.34 -5.46 4.09
CA GLY A 175 -20.78 -4.34 4.84
C GLY A 175 -19.43 -3.90 4.35
N ILE A 176 -18.88 -2.92 5.05
CA ILE A 176 -17.53 -2.42 4.78
C ILE A 176 -16.51 -3.38 5.38
N LEU A 177 -15.69 -3.99 4.53
CA LEU A 177 -14.54 -4.79 4.99
C LEU A 177 -13.42 -3.86 5.41
N TRP A 178 -13.10 -3.85 6.70
CA TRP A 178 -11.99 -3.10 7.25
C TRP A 178 -11.15 -3.97 8.20
N GLY A 179 -9.91 -3.53 8.48
CA GLY A 179 -9.04 -4.26 9.37
C GLY A 179 -7.57 -4.13 8.97
N GLY A 180 -6.77 -5.12 9.37
CA GLY A 180 -5.35 -5.19 9.08
C GLY A 180 -4.54 -5.67 10.28
N ASN A 181 -3.35 -5.10 10.49
CA ASN A 181 -2.48 -5.42 11.60
C ASN A 181 -3.07 -4.96 12.93
N LEU A 182 -3.39 -5.90 13.84
CA LEU A 182 -4.04 -5.60 15.12
C LEU A 182 -3.24 -4.63 16.00
N THR A 183 -1.91 -4.70 15.96
CA THR A 183 -1.05 -3.77 16.71
C THR A 183 -1.25 -2.34 16.23
N MET A 184 -1.36 -2.13 14.90
CA MET A 184 -1.62 -0.82 14.32
C MET A 184 -3.04 -0.34 14.64
N ILE A 185 -4.02 -1.22 14.58
CA ILE A 185 -5.41 -0.90 14.98
C ILE A 185 -5.43 -0.41 16.43
N ASN A 186 -4.83 -1.17 17.35
CA ASN A 186 -4.77 -0.79 18.77
C ASN A 186 -4.08 0.56 18.99
N GLN A 187 -3.02 0.86 18.22
CA GLN A 187 -2.31 2.14 18.33
C GLN A 187 -3.18 3.32 17.89
N LEU A 188 -4.18 3.10 17.04
CA LEU A 188 -5.08 4.16 16.56
C LEU A 188 -6.30 4.37 17.47
N VAL A 189 -6.56 3.50 18.45
CA VAL A 189 -7.69 3.66 19.37
C VAL A 189 -7.58 4.99 20.12
N GLY A 190 -8.68 5.75 20.13
CA GLY A 190 -8.75 7.06 20.74
C GLY A 190 -8.14 8.20 19.92
N THR A 191 -7.69 7.91 18.70
CA THR A 191 -7.17 8.93 17.78
C THR A 191 -8.19 9.23 16.66
N PRO A 192 -8.07 10.38 15.95
CA PRO A 192 -8.93 10.69 14.82
C PRO A 192 -8.60 9.90 13.55
N TYR A 193 -7.74 8.90 13.64
CA TYR A 193 -7.25 8.06 12.54
C TYR A 193 -7.87 6.66 12.55
N LEU A 194 -8.60 6.28 13.60
CA LEU A 194 -9.40 5.06 13.60
C LEU A 194 -10.78 5.36 13.02
N PRO A 195 -11.22 4.67 11.96
CA PRO A 195 -12.54 4.88 11.39
C PRO A 195 -13.66 4.58 12.39
N ASN A 196 -14.70 5.40 12.40
CA ASN A 196 -15.95 5.08 13.06
C ASN A 196 -16.82 4.27 12.08
N ILE A 197 -16.72 2.96 12.16
CA ILE A 197 -17.48 2.04 11.31
C ILE A 197 -18.65 1.49 12.13
N GLN A 198 -19.85 1.83 11.70
CA GLN A 198 -21.10 1.33 12.28
C GLN A 198 -21.60 0.11 11.54
#